data_6c1349d4d39466a7d7f654bd8ae08302
#
_entry.id   6c1349d4d39466a7d7f654bd8ae08302
#
_cell.length_a   1.000
_cell.length_b   1.000
_cell.length_c   1.000
_cell.angle_alpha   90.00
_cell.angle_beta   90.00
_cell.angle_gamma   90.00
#
_symmetry.space_group_name_H-M   'P 1'
#
loop_
_entity.id
_entity.type
_entity.pdbx_description
1 polymer ?
#
loop_
_entity_poly.entity_id
_entity_poly.type
_entity_poly.pdbx_seq_one_letter_code
_entity_poly.pdbx_strand_id
1 'polypeptide(L)'
;MARPKGSKNKARTVKASVDYVAVIAEKAAKKEKIESEVATLTANLDDLKTQMKAKKAELKAVTKELTKAENKKAAAEAKAMEEAKKSEAEDVLKKLLASGMSADEIVAKLQ
;
A
#
# COMPACT_ATOMS: atom_id res chain seq x y z
N MET A 1 -40.71 -42.36 54.06
CA MET A 1 -40.78 -41.19 53.22
C MET A 1 -39.40 -40.63 52.85
N ALA A 2 -38.43 -40.92 53.66
CA ALA A 2 -37.07 -40.53 53.36
C ALA A 2 -36.51 -41.20 52.09
N ARG A 3 -36.96 -42.35 51.72
CA ARG A 3 -36.49 -43.09 50.53
C ARG A 3 -36.76 -42.38 49.23
N PRO A 4 -37.97 -41.85 48.96
CA PRO A 4 -38.23 -41.11 47.71
C PRO A 4 -37.31 -39.92 47.57
N LYS A 5 -37.05 -39.17 48.62
CA LYS A 5 -36.12 -38.05 48.61
C LYS A 5 -34.70 -38.46 48.30
N GLY A 6 -34.26 -39.58 48.91
CA GLY A 6 -32.91 -40.12 48.68
C GLY A 6 -32.74 -40.58 47.25
N SER A 7 -33.75 -41.22 46.70
CA SER A 7 -33.73 -41.69 45.30
C SER A 7 -33.66 -40.51 44.34
N LYS A 8 -34.41 -39.43 44.58
CA LYS A 8 -34.39 -38.22 43.75
C LYS A 8 -33.02 -37.56 43.78
N ASN A 9 -32.40 -37.50 44.97
CA ASN A 9 -31.08 -36.89 45.14
C ASN A 9 -30.01 -37.70 44.37
N LYS A 10 -30.07 -39.06 44.42
CA LYS A 10 -29.16 -39.93 43.67
C LYS A 10 -29.35 -39.72 42.19
N ALA A 11 -30.59 -39.64 41.71
CA ALA A 11 -30.86 -39.40 40.31
C ALA A 11 -30.31 -38.02 39.84
N ARG A 12 -30.41 -36.99 40.66
CA ARG A 12 -29.85 -35.68 40.38
C ARG A 12 -28.34 -35.73 40.26
N THR A 13 -27.70 -36.44 41.22
CA THR A 13 -26.23 -36.59 41.23
C THR A 13 -25.75 -37.26 39.98
N VAL A 14 -26.41 -38.33 39.54
CA VAL A 14 -26.06 -39.06 38.30
C VAL A 14 -26.22 -38.15 37.08
N LYS A 15 -27.34 -37.41 36.97
CA LYS A 15 -27.56 -36.47 35.89
C LYS A 15 -26.51 -35.38 35.88
N ALA A 16 -26.16 -34.83 37.02
CA ALA A 16 -25.12 -33.81 37.16
C ALA A 16 -23.78 -34.31 36.62
N SER A 17 -23.38 -35.55 36.97
CA SER A 17 -22.16 -36.21 36.47
C SER A 17 -22.17 -36.35 34.97
N VAL A 18 -23.29 -36.80 34.38
CA VAL A 18 -23.46 -36.97 32.95
C VAL A 18 -23.37 -35.59 32.26
N ASP A 19 -24.05 -34.59 32.84
CA ASP A 19 -24.02 -33.21 32.32
C ASP A 19 -22.60 -32.65 32.31
N TYR A 20 -21.83 -32.88 33.36
CA TYR A 20 -20.43 -32.44 33.40
C TYR A 20 -19.58 -33.10 32.33
N VAL A 21 -19.74 -34.40 32.12
CA VAL A 21 -19.01 -35.12 31.06
C VAL A 21 -19.37 -34.53 29.69
N ALA A 22 -20.63 -34.32 29.44
CA ALA A 22 -21.12 -33.69 28.21
C ALA A 22 -20.57 -32.27 28.03
N VAL A 23 -20.57 -31.50 29.08
CA VAL A 23 -20.06 -30.12 29.07
C VAL A 23 -18.56 -30.13 28.77
N ILE A 24 -17.80 -31.01 29.41
CA ILE A 24 -16.35 -31.13 29.17
C ILE A 24 -16.08 -31.49 27.70
N ALA A 25 -16.81 -32.46 27.16
CA ALA A 25 -16.64 -32.86 25.77
C ALA A 25 -16.95 -31.71 24.82
N GLU A 26 -18.03 -30.99 25.07
CA GLU A 26 -18.42 -29.84 24.28
C GLU A 26 -17.38 -28.72 24.33
N LYS A 27 -16.89 -28.41 25.52
CA LYS A 27 -15.87 -27.38 25.72
C LYS A 27 -14.54 -27.76 25.08
N ALA A 28 -14.16 -29.06 25.17
CA ALA A 28 -12.97 -29.57 24.52
C ALA A 28 -13.05 -29.43 23.00
N ALA A 29 -14.22 -29.75 22.42
CA ALA A 29 -14.44 -29.62 20.99
C ALA A 29 -14.37 -28.14 20.56
N LYS A 30 -14.96 -27.23 21.31
CA LYS A 30 -14.89 -25.80 21.06
C LYS A 30 -13.45 -25.30 21.16
N LYS A 31 -12.71 -25.77 22.15
CA LYS A 31 -11.31 -25.42 22.34
C LYS A 31 -10.48 -25.78 21.11
N GLU A 32 -10.61 -27.00 20.63
CA GLU A 32 -9.90 -27.47 19.44
C GLU A 32 -10.24 -26.64 18.21
N LYS A 33 -11.52 -26.33 18.04
CA LYS A 33 -11.98 -25.50 16.94
C LYS A 33 -11.35 -24.10 16.98
N ILE A 34 -11.36 -23.49 18.14
CA ILE A 34 -10.77 -22.16 18.35
C ILE A 34 -9.26 -22.19 18.14
N GLU A 35 -8.58 -23.22 18.66
CA GLU A 35 -7.13 -23.39 18.42
C GLU A 35 -6.81 -23.51 16.93
N SER A 36 -7.63 -24.23 16.19
CA SER A 36 -7.48 -24.37 14.74
C SER A 36 -7.71 -23.02 14.03
N GLU A 37 -8.73 -22.28 14.44
CA GLU A 37 -9.02 -20.96 13.90
C GLU A 37 -7.87 -19.99 14.20
N VAL A 38 -7.33 -20.02 15.42
CA VAL A 38 -6.19 -19.20 15.81
C VAL A 38 -4.97 -19.53 14.96
N ALA A 39 -4.69 -20.81 14.74
CA ALA A 39 -3.57 -21.23 13.90
C ALA A 39 -3.72 -20.72 12.46
N THR A 40 -4.92 -20.81 11.91
CA THR A 40 -5.22 -20.29 10.56
C THR A 40 -5.04 -18.79 10.48
N LEU A 41 -5.56 -18.07 11.47
CA LEU A 41 -5.42 -16.62 11.53
C LEU A 41 -3.97 -16.18 11.68
N THR A 42 -3.20 -16.92 12.46
CA THR A 42 -1.77 -16.64 12.64
C THR A 42 -1.01 -16.81 11.33
N ALA A 43 -1.30 -17.88 10.59
CA ALA A 43 -0.70 -18.11 9.28
C ALA A 43 -1.07 -17.01 8.28
N ASN A 44 -2.34 -16.60 8.27
CA ASN A 44 -2.81 -15.50 7.42
C ASN A 44 -2.15 -14.18 7.79
N LEU A 45 -1.96 -13.93 9.08
CA LEU A 45 -1.28 -12.74 9.56
C LEU A 45 0.17 -12.69 9.08
N ASP A 46 0.88 -13.82 9.16
CA ASP A 46 2.25 -13.92 8.69
C ASP A 46 2.34 -13.67 7.18
N ASP A 47 1.41 -14.24 6.42
CA ASP A 47 1.32 -13.99 4.98
C ASP A 47 1.09 -12.51 4.69
N LEU A 48 0.18 -11.88 5.41
CA LEU A 48 -0.11 -10.46 5.24
C LEU A 48 1.09 -9.59 5.59
N LYS A 49 1.84 -9.95 6.63
CA LYS A 49 3.08 -9.25 6.98
C LYS A 49 4.10 -9.33 5.87
N THR A 50 4.26 -10.52 5.27
CA THR A 50 5.17 -10.74 4.15
C THR A 50 4.74 -9.93 2.94
N GLN A 51 3.45 -9.95 2.61
CA GLN A 51 2.89 -9.18 1.50
C GLN A 51 3.07 -7.68 1.72
N MET A 52 2.84 -7.21 2.93
CA MET A 52 3.02 -5.80 3.27
C MET A 52 4.47 -5.37 3.09
N LYS A 53 5.41 -6.18 3.55
CA LYS A 53 6.83 -5.90 3.39
C LYS A 53 7.22 -5.82 1.91
N ALA A 54 6.73 -6.76 1.10
CA ALA A 54 6.96 -6.76 -0.35
C ALA A 54 6.36 -5.53 -1.02
N LYS A 55 5.14 -5.16 -0.66
CA LYS A 55 4.46 -3.99 -1.21
C LYS A 55 5.13 -2.68 -0.81
N LYS A 56 5.62 -2.58 0.42
CA LYS A 56 6.38 -1.40 0.86
C LYS A 56 7.66 -1.24 0.07
N ALA A 57 8.38 -2.34 -0.20
CA ALA A 57 9.58 -2.32 -1.02
C ALA A 57 9.27 -1.90 -2.46
N GLU A 58 8.19 -2.43 -3.02
CA GLU A 58 7.69 -2.09 -4.35
C GLU A 58 7.32 -0.62 -4.44
N LEU A 59 6.61 -0.10 -3.43
CA LEU A 59 6.23 1.31 -3.34
C LEU A 59 7.46 2.20 -3.33
N LYS A 60 8.47 1.84 -2.55
CA LYS A 60 9.73 2.59 -2.48
C LYS A 60 10.44 2.64 -3.84
N ALA A 61 10.49 1.49 -4.53
CA ALA A 61 11.10 1.40 -5.85
C ALA A 61 10.36 2.25 -6.89
N VAL A 62 9.03 2.16 -6.90
CA VAL A 62 8.18 2.92 -7.83
C VAL A 62 8.28 4.42 -7.53
N THR A 63 8.35 4.80 -6.27
CA THR A 63 8.53 6.21 -5.88
C THR A 63 9.83 6.77 -6.43
N LYS A 64 10.92 6.00 -6.38
CA LYS A 64 12.21 6.42 -6.95
C LYS A 64 12.12 6.55 -8.47
N GLU A 65 11.47 5.60 -9.13
CA GLU A 65 11.27 5.64 -10.58
C GLU A 65 10.44 6.83 -10.99
N LEU A 66 9.40 7.12 -10.23
CA LEU A 66 8.53 8.28 -10.48
C LEU A 66 9.33 9.59 -10.36
N THR A 67 10.12 9.73 -9.31
CA THR A 67 10.98 10.90 -9.11
C THR A 67 11.94 11.09 -10.28
N LYS A 68 12.58 10.00 -10.74
CA LYS A 68 13.48 10.04 -11.89
C LYS A 68 12.75 10.48 -13.15
N ALA A 69 11.55 9.93 -13.39
CA ALA A 69 10.74 10.27 -14.54
C ALA A 69 10.31 11.75 -14.51
N GLU A 70 9.90 12.23 -13.35
CA GLU A 70 9.52 13.64 -13.16
C GLU A 70 10.70 14.56 -13.43
N ASN A 71 11.89 14.21 -12.93
CA ASN A 71 13.11 14.98 -13.16
C ASN A 71 13.51 15.00 -14.63
N LYS A 72 13.40 13.86 -15.32
CA LYS A 72 13.65 13.79 -16.76
C LYS A 72 12.67 14.63 -17.55
N LYS A 73 11.41 14.60 -17.18
CA LYS A 73 10.38 15.41 -17.81
C LYS A 73 10.68 16.90 -17.64
N ALA A 74 11.00 17.32 -16.42
CA ALA A 74 11.34 18.71 -16.12
C ALA A 74 12.56 19.17 -16.91
N ALA A 75 13.59 18.34 -17.01
CA ALA A 75 14.80 18.63 -17.78
C ALA A 75 14.48 18.76 -19.29
N ALA A 76 13.66 17.85 -19.82
CA ALA A 76 13.25 17.88 -21.21
C ALA A 76 12.43 19.13 -21.54
N GLU A 77 11.51 19.52 -20.65
CA GLU A 77 10.70 20.72 -20.81
C GLU A 77 11.56 22.00 -20.76
N ALA A 78 12.53 22.05 -19.84
CA ALA A 78 13.46 23.18 -19.75
C ALA A 78 14.30 23.30 -21.01
N LYS A 79 14.79 22.17 -21.53
CA LYS A 79 15.58 22.15 -22.77
C LYS A 79 14.76 22.58 -23.97
N ALA A 80 13.52 22.11 -24.07
CA ALA A 80 12.62 22.50 -25.14
C ALA A 80 12.32 23.99 -25.09
N MET A 81 12.16 24.54 -23.90
CA MET A 81 11.91 25.99 -23.70
C MET A 81 13.14 26.80 -24.14
N GLU A 82 14.36 26.37 -23.80
CA GLU A 82 15.60 27.02 -24.24
C GLU A 82 15.72 27.00 -25.77
N GLU A 83 15.46 25.85 -26.37
CA GLU A 83 15.50 25.70 -27.83
C GLU A 83 14.48 26.59 -28.53
N ALA A 84 13.29 26.70 -27.97
CA ALA A 84 12.25 27.58 -28.49
C ALA A 84 12.69 29.05 -28.44
N LYS A 85 13.26 29.48 -27.32
CA LYS A 85 13.77 30.84 -27.17
C LYS A 85 14.91 31.12 -28.14
N LYS A 86 15.81 30.16 -28.32
CA LYS A 86 16.91 30.27 -29.26
C LYS A 86 16.39 30.39 -30.68
N SER A 87 15.42 29.59 -31.05
CA SER A 87 14.79 29.62 -32.38
C SER A 87 14.11 30.98 -32.64
N GLU A 88 13.38 31.50 -31.63
CA GLU A 88 12.77 32.82 -31.73
C GLU A 88 13.81 33.93 -31.93
N ALA A 89 14.89 33.85 -31.18
CA ALA A 89 16.00 34.84 -31.30
C ALA A 89 16.63 34.76 -32.69
N GLU A 90 16.84 33.55 -33.22
CA GLU A 90 17.36 33.35 -34.56
C GLU A 90 16.42 33.92 -35.65
N ASP A 91 15.12 33.72 -35.48
CA ASP A 91 14.11 34.24 -36.39
C ASP A 91 14.08 35.78 -36.38
N VAL A 92 14.14 36.38 -35.21
CA VAL A 92 14.21 37.84 -35.07
C VAL A 92 15.48 38.36 -35.74
N LEU A 93 16.59 37.70 -35.55
CA LEU A 93 17.87 38.07 -36.16
C LEU A 93 17.77 38.03 -37.67
N LYS A 94 17.20 36.95 -38.24
CA LYS A 94 17.00 36.82 -39.67
C LYS A 94 16.11 37.91 -40.22
N LYS A 95 15.04 38.27 -39.52
CA LYS A 95 14.13 39.33 -39.94
C LYS A 95 14.82 40.68 -39.96
N LEU A 96 15.66 40.97 -38.92
CA LEU A 96 16.41 42.22 -38.87
C LEU A 96 17.43 42.30 -39.99
N LEU A 97 18.14 41.23 -40.29
CA LEU A 97 19.08 41.19 -41.41
C LEU A 97 18.37 41.35 -42.76
N ALA A 98 17.22 40.74 -42.92
CA ALA A 98 16.41 40.87 -44.15
C ALA A 98 15.89 42.29 -44.35
N SER A 99 15.65 43.05 -43.26
CA SER A 99 15.24 44.45 -43.32
C SER A 99 16.36 45.43 -43.70
N GLY A 100 17.57 44.92 -43.91
CA GLY A 100 18.72 45.74 -44.30
C GLY A 100 19.57 46.28 -43.20
N MET A 101 19.31 45.87 -41.93
CA MET A 101 20.15 46.28 -40.82
C MET A 101 21.51 45.58 -40.85
N SER A 102 22.55 46.33 -40.53
CA SER A 102 23.91 45.74 -40.38
C SER A 102 24.03 44.97 -39.08
N ALA A 103 25.01 44.08 -39.00
CA ALA A 103 25.30 43.32 -37.80
C ALA A 103 25.58 44.25 -36.62
N ASP A 104 26.30 45.36 -36.85
CA ASP A 104 26.62 46.32 -35.80
C ASP A 104 25.38 47.06 -35.29
N GLU A 105 24.43 47.40 -36.16
CA GLU A 105 23.18 48.02 -35.76
C GLU A 105 22.33 47.07 -34.91
N ILE A 106 22.30 45.78 -35.27
CA ILE A 106 21.58 44.76 -34.53
C ILE A 106 22.17 44.59 -33.13
N VAL A 107 23.48 44.51 -33.00
CA VAL A 107 24.17 44.41 -31.70
C VAL A 107 23.89 45.63 -30.85
N ALA A 108 23.90 46.82 -31.43
CA ALA A 108 23.60 48.04 -30.71
C ALA A 108 22.17 48.07 -30.14
N LYS A 109 21.20 47.51 -30.87
CA LYS A 109 19.82 47.42 -30.38
C LYS A 109 19.60 46.37 -29.29
N LEU A 110 20.41 45.33 -29.27
CA LEU A 110 20.33 44.28 -28.26
C LEU A 110 21.00 44.65 -26.95
N GLN A 111 21.82 45.65 -26.93
CA GLN A 111 22.41 46.23 -25.71
C GLN A 111 21.48 47.32 -25.13
#